data_c3c3a2e2a8dd9fa40f233397f3afc79a
#
_entry.id   c3c3a2e2a8dd9fa40f233397f3afc79a
#
_cell.length_a   1.000
_cell.length_b   1.000
_cell.length_c   1.000
_cell.angle_alpha   90.00
_cell.angle_beta   90.00
_cell.angle_gamma   90.00
#
_symmetry.space_group_name_H-M   'P 1'
#
loop_
_entity.id
_entity.type
_entity.pdbx_description
1 polymer ?
#
loop_
_entity_poly.entity_id
_entity_poly.type
_entity_poly.pdbx_seq_one_letter_code
_entity_poly.pdbx_strand_id
1 'polypeptide(L)'
;MRNEVLLDIATFLVRRWSGNNNVQVIIADRPPSINIYKKLVSLPPLSYYSGSDLVKYRQWRANCWKQAMKIKYSNRSLSTDYAHGFLLNCLEDKRVQILGLEDWPGMTKEVIFNEGMVRLYEPSIDDFFWGSYRKFIAFAQYFRGGWINGDPSEHLLSIVQRASDYANKVIEQAISERRNTDWLEKHVPRLLKLLETDALLHIPILSKSALAHTEDELGAMIEKVLRMLKKENVKDAVKKTLEAEEIRKEFEELTRESYKVVKNSNQLLEAVDLSIPERLDIDASSLYNEDLINKLKAEFRNWKVGWIERHHSSGDEFDEESYIEKHHTPFFADEKITYKANIVILLDHSSSISPVEQEYKRATVALCKALDYLGVKFSVFAFNTQQNRVKCWVIKPPDARWSSMATIRLAQIAATGGTPLAEVYERIRPLVERLKPEIFLTLTDGEPSDIEAVRSIVHRFKLEDINMVSIGIGRDILDAVSITKKLKSLGYNRSIAISNLNEMPKKILHLLA
;
A
#
# COMPACT_ATOMS: atom_id res chain seq x y z
N MET A 1 -8.64 -1.51 17.16
CA MET A 1 -8.63 -1.79 15.69
C MET A 1 -7.42 -2.67 15.38
N ARG A 2 -7.57 -3.73 14.55
CA ARG A 2 -6.46 -4.61 14.15
C ARG A 2 -5.54 -3.93 13.13
N ASN A 3 -4.25 -4.25 13.15
CA ASN A 3 -3.26 -3.64 12.25
C ASN A 3 -3.53 -3.94 10.77
N GLU A 4 -4.14 -5.09 10.44
CA GLU A 4 -4.54 -5.44 9.07
C GLU A 4 -5.58 -4.47 8.52
N VAL A 5 -6.59 -4.12 9.33
CA VAL A 5 -7.61 -3.14 8.96
C VAL A 5 -7.00 -1.75 8.80
N LEU A 6 -6.09 -1.37 9.71
CA LEU A 6 -5.34 -0.12 9.58
C LEU A 6 -4.54 -0.06 8.28
N LEU A 7 -3.92 -1.18 7.88
CA LEU A 7 -3.15 -1.24 6.65
C LEU A 7 -4.03 -1.02 5.41
N ASP A 8 -5.22 -1.62 5.38
CA ASP A 8 -6.17 -1.44 4.27
C ASP A 8 -6.69 -0.01 4.21
N ILE A 9 -7.07 0.56 5.37
CA ILE A 9 -7.48 1.97 5.47
C ILE A 9 -6.36 2.89 5.01
N ALA A 10 -5.14 2.71 5.52
CA ALA A 10 -3.98 3.50 5.14
C ALA A 10 -3.70 3.42 3.64
N THR A 11 -3.76 2.21 3.07
CA THR A 11 -3.54 2.01 1.64
C THR A 11 -4.56 2.79 0.81
N PHE A 12 -5.84 2.74 1.19
CA PHE A 12 -6.90 3.51 0.53
C PHE A 12 -6.68 5.02 0.66
N LEU A 13 -6.47 5.51 1.88
CA LEU A 13 -6.31 6.94 2.16
C LEU A 13 -5.06 7.52 1.49
N VAL A 14 -3.91 6.86 1.61
CA VAL A 14 -2.65 7.33 1.02
C VAL A 14 -2.76 7.42 -0.51
N ARG A 15 -3.32 6.39 -1.16
CA ARG A 15 -3.52 6.38 -2.60
C ARG A 15 -4.46 7.49 -3.05
N ARG A 16 -5.59 7.67 -2.37
CA ARG A 16 -6.56 8.71 -2.67
C ARG A 16 -5.97 10.11 -2.50
N TRP A 17 -5.31 10.37 -1.39
CA TRP A 17 -4.75 11.69 -1.08
C TRP A 17 -3.54 12.04 -1.96
N SER A 18 -2.67 11.08 -2.23
CA SER A 18 -1.51 11.29 -3.09
C SER A 18 -1.84 11.30 -4.59
N GLY A 19 -3.00 10.76 -4.99
CA GLY A 19 -3.35 10.52 -6.39
C GLY A 19 -2.54 9.40 -7.05
N ASN A 20 -1.80 8.61 -6.26
CA ASN A 20 -0.91 7.56 -6.77
C ASN A 20 -1.38 6.17 -6.33
N ASN A 21 -1.94 5.41 -7.26
CA ASN A 21 -2.50 4.08 -7.00
C ASN A 21 -1.44 2.97 -6.77
N ASN A 22 -0.16 3.27 -7.01
CA ASN A 22 0.92 2.29 -6.89
C ASN A 22 1.69 2.42 -5.58
N VAL A 23 1.25 3.31 -4.67
CA VAL A 23 1.87 3.44 -3.35
C VAL A 23 1.61 2.20 -2.54
N GLN A 24 2.67 1.65 -1.97
CA GLN A 24 2.62 0.62 -0.96
C GLN A 24 2.63 1.24 0.43
N VAL A 25 1.87 0.66 1.35
CA VAL A 25 1.89 1.01 2.77
C VAL A 25 2.30 -0.22 3.58
N ILE A 26 3.07 -0.02 4.63
CA ILE A 26 3.41 -1.04 5.64
C ILE A 26 3.10 -0.52 7.03
N ILE A 27 2.81 -1.43 7.95
CA ILE A 27 2.71 -1.11 9.39
C ILE A 27 3.95 -1.67 10.09
N ALA A 28 4.75 -0.78 10.68
CA ALA A 28 5.97 -1.13 11.38
C ALA A 28 6.11 -0.29 12.66
N ASP A 29 6.63 -0.88 13.73
CA ASP A 29 6.82 -0.20 15.03
C ASP A 29 8.01 0.77 15.00
N ARG A 30 7.85 1.82 14.20
CA ARG A 30 8.82 2.91 14.02
C ARG A 30 8.08 4.21 13.65
N PRO A 31 8.72 5.39 13.80
CA PRO A 31 8.12 6.65 13.39
C PRO A 31 7.63 6.63 11.93
N PRO A 32 6.55 7.39 11.62
CA PRO A 32 6.06 7.52 10.25
C PRO A 32 7.18 7.96 9.30
N SER A 33 7.38 7.23 8.24
CA SER A 33 8.45 7.50 7.27
C SER A 33 8.03 7.18 5.85
N ILE A 34 8.80 7.68 4.89
CA ILE A 34 8.53 7.54 3.48
C ILE A 34 9.81 7.25 2.70
N ASN A 35 9.71 6.36 1.72
CA ASN A 35 10.68 6.24 0.64
C ASN A 35 9.99 6.61 -0.67
N ILE A 36 10.31 7.79 -1.19
CA ILE A 36 9.65 8.34 -2.38
C ILE A 36 10.01 7.53 -3.63
N TYR A 37 11.26 7.09 -3.75
CA TYR A 37 11.72 6.31 -4.92
C TYR A 37 11.02 4.96 -5.03
N LYS A 38 10.81 4.29 -3.88
CA LYS A 38 10.09 3.01 -3.80
C LYS A 38 8.58 3.18 -3.70
N LYS A 39 8.08 4.42 -3.59
CA LYS A 39 6.67 4.73 -3.29
C LYS A 39 6.15 3.94 -2.07
N LEU A 40 6.99 3.83 -1.04
CA LEU A 40 6.72 3.08 0.18
C LEU A 40 6.47 4.02 1.34
N VAL A 41 5.32 3.90 1.98
CA VAL A 41 4.96 4.61 3.21
C VAL A 41 4.98 3.62 4.37
N SER A 42 5.72 3.94 5.43
CA SER A 42 5.72 3.20 6.69
C SER A 42 4.95 3.99 7.74
N LEU A 43 3.94 3.37 8.34
CA LEU A 43 3.14 3.92 9.41
C LEU A 43 3.26 3.06 10.67
N PRO A 44 3.25 3.64 11.86
CA PRO A 44 3.21 2.86 13.09
C PRO A 44 1.81 2.26 13.34
N PRO A 45 1.69 1.21 14.18
CA PRO A 45 0.41 0.76 14.71
C PRO A 45 -0.22 1.83 15.62
N LEU A 46 -1.52 1.72 15.95
CA LEU A 46 -2.18 2.67 16.87
C LEU A 46 -1.55 2.68 18.26
N SER A 47 -0.99 1.56 18.71
CA SER A 47 -0.29 1.46 20.01
C SER A 47 0.93 2.37 20.13
N TYR A 48 1.47 2.85 19.01
CA TYR A 48 2.57 3.82 18.99
C TYR A 48 2.17 5.19 19.54
N TYR A 49 0.89 5.55 19.46
CA TYR A 49 0.36 6.83 19.91
C TYR A 49 -0.22 6.73 21.32
N SER A 50 -0.31 7.86 22.01
CA SER A 50 -0.88 7.97 23.35
C SER A 50 -2.29 8.53 23.33
N GLY A 51 -3.08 8.22 24.35
CA GLY A 51 -4.45 8.71 24.52
C GLY A 51 -5.51 7.62 24.29
N SER A 52 -6.78 8.03 24.19
CA SER A 52 -7.90 7.15 23.85
C SER A 52 -7.76 6.61 22.41
N ASP A 53 -8.50 5.56 22.07
CA ASP A 53 -8.43 4.98 20.73
C ASP A 53 -8.78 5.96 19.61
N LEU A 54 -9.73 6.87 19.86
CA LEU A 54 -10.06 7.95 18.93
C LEU A 54 -8.89 8.95 18.79
N VAL A 55 -8.26 9.33 19.90
CA VAL A 55 -7.09 10.23 19.90
C VAL A 55 -5.91 9.61 19.15
N LYS A 56 -5.64 8.33 19.36
CA LYS A 56 -4.63 7.57 18.62
C LYS A 56 -4.94 7.52 17.12
N TYR A 57 -6.19 7.24 16.76
CA TYR A 57 -6.62 7.20 15.37
C TYR A 57 -6.49 8.55 14.67
N ARG A 58 -6.84 9.65 15.32
CA ARG A 58 -6.69 11.02 14.78
C ARG A 58 -5.22 11.35 14.48
N GLN A 59 -4.31 11.07 15.43
CA GLN A 59 -2.87 11.26 15.22
C GLN A 59 -2.36 10.40 14.06
N TRP A 60 -2.75 9.14 14.03
CA TRP A 60 -2.39 8.20 12.97
C TRP A 60 -2.90 8.69 11.61
N ARG A 61 -4.16 9.13 11.52
CA ARG A 61 -4.79 9.65 10.30
C ARG A 61 -4.08 10.91 9.78
N ALA A 62 -3.73 11.83 10.65
CA ALA A 62 -2.97 13.02 10.29
C ALA A 62 -1.58 12.69 9.76
N ASN A 63 -0.89 11.72 10.37
CA ASN A 63 0.40 11.23 9.87
C ASN A 63 0.27 10.49 8.54
N CYS A 64 -0.77 9.70 8.36
CA CYS A 64 -1.10 9.06 7.09
C CYS A 64 -1.25 10.10 5.95
N TRP A 65 -2.02 11.17 6.20
CA TRP A 65 -2.17 12.28 5.27
C TRP A 65 -0.86 13.00 4.99
N LYS A 66 -0.05 13.29 6.01
CA LYS A 66 1.25 13.95 5.86
C LYS A 66 2.18 13.15 4.93
N GLN A 67 2.25 11.83 5.10
CA GLN A 67 3.06 10.97 4.22
C GLN A 67 2.49 10.93 2.79
N ALA A 68 1.16 10.93 2.62
CA ALA A 68 0.54 11.02 1.30
C ALA A 68 0.88 12.33 0.58
N MET A 69 0.89 13.45 1.30
CA MET A 69 1.29 14.74 0.74
C MET A 69 2.78 14.78 0.36
N LYS A 70 3.65 14.12 1.13
CA LYS A 70 5.05 13.94 0.73
C LYS A 70 5.19 13.13 -0.56
N ILE A 71 4.42 12.07 -0.76
CA ILE A 71 4.39 11.34 -2.05
C ILE A 71 4.01 12.26 -3.21
N LYS A 72 3.07 13.17 -2.97
CA LYS A 72 2.55 14.05 -4.02
C LYS A 72 3.50 15.20 -4.37
N TYR A 73 4.13 15.80 -3.38
CA TYR A 73 4.83 17.08 -3.53
C TYR A 73 6.34 17.00 -3.39
N SER A 74 6.91 15.97 -2.77
CA SER A 74 8.36 15.83 -2.61
C SER A 74 8.94 14.99 -3.73
N ASN A 75 10.15 15.33 -4.17
CA ASN A 75 10.84 14.62 -5.25
C ASN A 75 11.92 13.66 -4.75
N ARG A 76 12.23 13.65 -3.47
CA ARG A 76 13.19 12.71 -2.86
C ARG A 76 12.91 12.44 -1.38
N SER A 77 13.44 11.33 -0.89
CA SER A 77 13.46 10.97 0.53
C SER A 77 14.56 11.75 1.25
N LEU A 78 14.26 12.19 2.48
CA LEU A 78 15.18 12.98 3.31
C LEU A 78 15.61 12.14 4.52
N SER A 79 16.93 12.12 4.80
CA SER A 79 17.46 11.64 6.07
C SER A 79 17.47 12.79 7.08
N THR A 80 17.07 12.49 8.31
CA THR A 80 17.08 13.45 9.43
C THR A 80 18.21 13.21 10.43
N ASP A 81 19.12 12.32 10.11
CA ASP A 81 20.20 11.92 11.03
C ASP A 81 21.22 13.04 11.25
N TYR A 82 21.36 13.92 10.27
CA TYR A 82 22.30 15.05 10.31
C TYR A 82 21.57 16.38 10.20
N ALA A 83 22.19 17.43 10.74
CA ALA A 83 21.66 18.79 10.79
C ALA A 83 21.17 19.31 9.44
N HIS A 84 21.90 19.07 8.37
CA HIS A 84 21.50 19.46 7.02
C HIS A 84 20.16 18.84 6.62
N GLY A 85 20.03 17.52 6.72
CA GLY A 85 18.81 16.81 6.37
C GLY A 85 17.66 17.12 7.31
N PHE A 86 17.93 17.34 8.61
CA PHE A 86 16.92 17.75 9.58
C PHE A 86 16.30 19.11 9.23
N LEU A 87 17.12 20.12 8.93
CA LEU A 87 16.63 21.45 8.52
C LEU A 87 15.85 21.39 7.20
N LEU A 88 16.37 20.65 6.23
CA LEU A 88 15.67 20.46 4.96
C LEU A 88 14.30 19.78 5.18
N ASN A 89 14.22 18.77 6.06
CA ASN A 89 12.95 18.14 6.39
C ASN A 89 11.98 19.10 7.10
N CYS A 90 12.48 19.99 7.96
CA CYS A 90 11.62 21.02 8.59
C CYS A 90 11.00 21.95 7.54
N LEU A 91 11.80 22.42 6.57
CA LEU A 91 11.31 23.25 5.47
C LEU A 91 10.29 22.49 4.61
N GLU A 92 10.63 21.27 4.20
CA GLU A 92 9.80 20.44 3.34
C GLU A 92 8.49 20.06 4.01
N ASP A 93 8.51 19.70 5.29
CA ASP A 93 7.31 19.38 6.07
C ASP A 93 6.32 20.55 6.05
N LYS A 94 6.80 21.78 6.26
CA LYS A 94 5.94 22.98 6.26
C LYS A 94 5.40 23.30 4.87
N ARG A 95 6.25 23.23 3.82
CA ARG A 95 5.84 23.44 2.43
C ARG A 95 4.77 22.43 2.00
N VAL A 96 5.03 21.16 2.24
CA VAL A 96 4.11 20.05 1.87
C VAL A 96 2.80 20.16 2.64
N GLN A 97 2.84 20.54 3.91
CA GLN A 97 1.63 20.73 4.72
C GLN A 97 0.75 21.86 4.18
N ILE A 98 1.33 23.01 3.80
CA ILE A 98 0.56 24.12 3.25
C ILE A 98 -0.06 23.75 1.89
N LEU A 99 0.74 23.20 0.96
CA LEU A 99 0.25 22.73 -0.34
C LEU A 99 -0.83 21.63 -0.19
N GLY A 100 -0.65 20.73 0.77
CA GLY A 100 -1.63 19.69 1.05
C GLY A 100 -2.95 20.23 1.61
N LEU A 101 -2.91 21.29 2.41
CA LEU A 101 -4.13 21.94 2.94
C LEU A 101 -4.86 22.78 1.87
N GLU A 102 -4.15 23.27 0.85
CA GLU A 102 -4.80 23.85 -0.34
C GLU A 102 -5.64 22.80 -1.07
N ASP A 103 -5.11 21.59 -1.23
CA ASP A 103 -5.83 20.49 -1.90
C ASP A 103 -6.93 19.85 -1.02
N TRP A 104 -6.67 19.75 0.28
CA TRP A 104 -7.50 19.04 1.25
C TRP A 104 -7.84 19.91 2.46
N PRO A 105 -8.62 21.00 2.29
CA PRO A 105 -8.96 21.93 3.40
C PRO A 105 -9.64 21.25 4.60
N GLY A 106 -10.37 20.15 4.34
CA GLY A 106 -11.01 19.35 5.38
C GLY A 106 -10.04 18.72 6.39
N MET A 107 -8.75 18.60 6.03
CA MET A 107 -7.72 18.08 6.94
C MET A 107 -7.18 19.11 7.95
N THR A 108 -7.59 20.39 7.84
CA THR A 108 -7.09 21.47 8.71
C THR A 108 -7.25 21.15 10.19
N LYS A 109 -8.43 20.64 10.61
CA LYS A 109 -8.70 20.28 12.01
C LYS A 109 -7.76 19.18 12.50
N GLU A 110 -7.53 18.14 11.67
CA GLU A 110 -6.70 17.00 12.04
C GLU A 110 -5.20 17.37 12.10
N VAL A 111 -4.76 18.25 11.20
CA VAL A 111 -3.40 18.79 11.21
C VAL A 111 -3.16 19.62 12.49
N ILE A 112 -4.08 20.52 12.84
CA ILE A 112 -3.99 21.33 14.06
C ILE A 112 -4.03 20.44 15.30
N PHE A 113 -4.91 19.45 15.35
CA PHE A 113 -4.96 18.47 16.44
C PHE A 113 -3.63 17.73 16.61
N ASN A 114 -3.09 17.20 15.50
CA ASN A 114 -1.81 16.50 15.52
C ASN A 114 -0.65 17.42 15.94
N GLU A 115 -0.62 18.67 15.49
CA GLU A 115 0.38 19.65 15.92
C GLU A 115 0.28 19.93 17.43
N GLY A 116 -0.92 20.03 17.98
CA GLY A 116 -1.13 20.14 19.43
C GLY A 116 -0.59 18.91 20.17
N MET A 117 -0.90 17.70 19.68
CA MET A 117 -0.39 16.45 20.25
C MET A 117 1.13 16.36 20.19
N VAL A 118 1.75 16.71 19.05
CA VAL A 118 3.21 16.70 18.91
C VAL A 118 3.85 17.61 19.96
N ARG A 119 3.29 18.78 20.20
CA ARG A 119 3.83 19.77 21.16
C ARG A 119 3.74 19.32 22.60
N LEU A 120 2.67 18.61 22.97
CA LEU A 120 2.54 18.02 24.30
C LEU A 120 3.68 17.03 24.64
N TYR A 121 4.24 16.37 23.61
CA TYR A 121 5.30 15.38 23.75
C TYR A 121 6.69 15.88 23.32
N GLU A 122 6.81 17.15 22.92
CA GLU A 122 8.11 17.71 22.58
C GLU A 122 8.98 17.88 23.84
N PRO A 123 10.26 17.47 23.78
CA PRO A 123 11.17 17.65 24.90
C PRO A 123 11.42 19.13 25.16
N SER A 124 11.72 19.49 26.43
CA SER A 124 12.22 20.82 26.75
C SER A 124 13.62 21.02 26.16
N ILE A 125 13.91 22.24 25.70
CA ILE A 125 15.27 22.58 25.28
C ILE A 125 16.27 22.44 26.44
N ASP A 126 15.80 22.49 27.67
CA ASP A 126 16.62 22.38 28.87
C ASP A 126 17.07 20.94 29.14
N ASP A 127 16.40 19.95 28.52
CA ASP A 127 16.81 18.53 28.58
C ASP A 127 18.11 18.26 27.79
N PHE A 128 18.59 19.22 26.98
CA PHE A 128 19.76 19.05 26.13
C PHE A 128 20.99 19.79 26.70
N PHE A 129 22.01 19.03 27.00
CA PHE A 129 23.27 19.58 27.51
C PHE A 129 24.04 20.41 26.45
N TRP A 130 24.01 19.96 25.16
CA TRP A 130 24.78 20.58 24.09
C TRP A 130 24.05 21.77 23.46
N GLY A 131 24.67 22.94 23.46
CA GLY A 131 24.08 24.16 22.91
C GLY A 131 23.68 24.07 21.44
N SER A 132 24.39 23.28 20.63
CA SER A 132 24.05 23.04 19.24
C SER A 132 22.70 22.34 19.11
N TYR A 133 22.44 21.31 19.91
CA TYR A 133 21.12 20.61 19.88
C TYR A 133 19.99 21.52 20.36
N ARG A 134 20.22 22.34 21.39
CA ARG A 134 19.25 23.34 21.84
C ARG A 134 18.82 24.26 20.69
N LYS A 135 19.77 24.72 19.85
CA LYS A 135 19.48 25.58 18.70
C LYS A 135 18.56 24.88 17.68
N PHE A 136 18.81 23.62 17.34
CA PHE A 136 17.98 22.87 16.40
C PHE A 136 16.59 22.59 16.93
N ILE A 137 16.47 22.13 18.17
CA ILE A 137 15.18 21.84 18.78
C ILE A 137 14.37 23.12 18.94
N ALA A 138 14.99 24.19 19.46
CA ALA A 138 14.36 25.50 19.57
C ALA A 138 13.91 26.04 18.20
N PHE A 139 14.74 25.90 17.15
CA PHE A 139 14.37 26.29 15.80
C PHE A 139 13.18 25.46 15.28
N ALA A 140 13.21 24.14 15.39
CA ALA A 140 12.14 23.28 14.91
C ALA A 140 10.79 23.59 15.61
N GLN A 141 10.82 23.80 16.92
CA GLN A 141 9.65 24.17 17.71
C GLN A 141 9.13 25.55 17.31
N TYR A 142 10.00 26.56 17.27
CA TYR A 142 9.64 27.93 16.96
C TYR A 142 9.16 28.08 15.50
N PHE A 143 9.86 27.50 14.55
CA PHE A 143 9.49 27.55 13.13
C PHE A 143 8.16 26.89 12.84
N ARG A 144 7.85 25.79 13.53
CA ARG A 144 6.59 25.08 13.41
C ARG A 144 5.46 25.84 14.08
N GLY A 145 5.74 26.47 15.22
CA GLY A 145 4.70 26.93 16.10
C GLY A 145 4.89 28.24 16.82
N GLY A 146 5.96 28.99 16.61
CA GLY A 146 6.22 30.32 17.20
C GLY A 146 6.47 30.28 18.71
N TRP A 147 6.77 29.13 19.29
CA TRP A 147 7.07 28.99 20.72
C TRP A 147 8.10 27.90 20.96
N ILE A 148 8.78 27.97 22.08
CA ILE A 148 9.84 27.04 22.48
C ILE A 148 9.42 26.42 23.81
N ASN A 149 9.59 25.10 23.95
CA ASN A 149 9.39 24.42 25.22
C ASN A 149 10.67 24.52 26.06
N GLY A 150 10.60 25.13 27.24
CA GLY A 150 11.73 25.44 28.11
C GLY A 150 12.02 26.95 28.19
N ASP A 151 13.15 27.31 28.80
CA ASP A 151 13.56 28.71 29.01
C ASP A 151 14.72 29.10 28.08
N PRO A 152 14.43 29.66 26.87
CA PRO A 152 15.48 30.08 25.96
C PRO A 152 16.14 31.38 26.43
N SER A 153 17.47 31.43 26.44
CA SER A 153 18.19 32.70 26.64
C SER A 153 17.82 33.71 25.52
N GLU A 154 17.93 35.00 25.81
CA GLU A 154 17.66 36.07 24.83
C GLU A 154 18.47 35.88 23.54
N HIS A 155 19.73 35.45 23.68
CA HIS A 155 20.62 35.17 22.56
C HIS A 155 20.09 34.01 21.70
N LEU A 156 19.71 32.89 22.33
CA LEU A 156 19.12 31.73 21.61
C LEU A 156 17.82 32.11 20.89
N LEU A 157 16.96 32.86 21.57
CA LEU A 157 15.68 33.31 20.99
C LEU A 157 15.93 34.21 19.77
N SER A 158 16.88 35.15 19.85
CA SER A 158 17.24 36.03 18.73
C SER A 158 17.78 35.26 17.52
N ILE A 159 18.64 34.24 17.74
CA ILE A 159 19.13 33.36 16.67
C ILE A 159 17.99 32.61 16.00
N VAL A 160 17.14 32.00 16.80
CA VAL A 160 16.02 31.17 16.33
C VAL A 160 14.98 32.01 15.56
N GLN A 161 14.68 33.21 16.05
CA GLN A 161 13.75 34.13 15.36
C GLN A 161 14.28 34.51 13.98
N ARG A 162 15.55 34.96 13.89
CA ARG A 162 16.17 35.32 12.60
C ARG A 162 16.19 34.15 11.60
N ALA A 163 16.52 32.94 12.08
CA ALA A 163 16.51 31.75 11.26
C ALA A 163 15.09 31.40 10.79
N SER A 164 14.09 31.52 11.67
CA SER A 164 12.69 31.25 11.36
C SER A 164 12.08 32.26 10.39
N ASP A 165 12.40 33.55 10.54
CA ASP A 165 11.96 34.59 9.61
C ASP A 165 12.51 34.36 8.21
N TYR A 166 13.80 33.95 8.12
CA TYR A 166 14.37 33.58 6.84
C TYR A 166 13.70 32.32 6.26
N ALA A 167 13.50 31.29 7.07
CA ALA A 167 12.85 30.07 6.64
C ALA A 167 11.41 30.31 6.16
N ASN A 168 10.64 31.16 6.84
CA ASN A 168 9.27 31.53 6.42
C ASN A 168 9.26 32.21 5.05
N LYS A 169 10.16 33.17 4.79
CA LYS A 169 10.30 33.80 3.46
C LYS A 169 10.65 32.78 2.38
N VAL A 170 11.53 31.81 2.68
CA VAL A 170 11.87 30.71 1.76
C VAL A 170 10.63 29.87 1.45
N ILE A 171 9.80 29.53 2.45
CA ILE A 171 8.57 28.78 2.24
C ILE A 171 7.54 29.56 1.43
N GLU A 172 7.32 30.83 1.74
CA GLU A 172 6.42 31.70 0.98
C GLU A 172 6.80 31.75 -0.51
N GLN A 173 8.09 31.92 -0.80
CA GLN A 173 8.60 31.89 -2.16
C GLN A 173 8.45 30.50 -2.80
N ALA A 174 8.78 29.43 -2.07
CA ALA A 174 8.65 28.07 -2.58
C ALA A 174 7.19 27.71 -2.96
N ILE A 175 6.22 28.19 -2.20
CA ILE A 175 4.79 27.98 -2.48
C ILE A 175 4.34 28.82 -3.68
N SER A 176 4.62 30.11 -3.69
CA SER A 176 4.19 31.02 -4.76
C SER A 176 4.76 30.64 -6.12
N GLU A 177 6.01 30.16 -6.15
CA GLU A 177 6.71 29.75 -7.38
C GLU A 177 6.65 28.25 -7.66
N ARG A 178 5.89 27.47 -6.87
CA ARG A 178 5.77 26.00 -6.99
C ARG A 178 7.13 25.27 -7.03
N ARG A 179 8.08 25.70 -6.19
CA ARG A 179 9.42 25.12 -6.11
C ARG A 179 9.41 23.76 -5.40
N ASN A 180 10.37 22.90 -5.76
CA ASN A 180 10.51 21.54 -5.24
C ASN A 180 11.52 21.45 -4.07
N THR A 181 11.75 20.25 -3.55
CA THR A 181 12.67 19.94 -2.45
C THR A 181 14.12 20.34 -2.77
N ASP A 182 14.59 20.14 -4.03
CA ASP A 182 15.97 20.48 -4.42
C ASP A 182 16.22 22.00 -4.39
N TRP A 183 15.18 22.79 -4.65
CA TRP A 183 15.28 24.24 -4.52
C TRP A 183 15.40 24.65 -3.04
N LEU A 184 14.63 24.02 -2.13
CA LEU A 184 14.73 24.28 -0.69
C LEU A 184 16.12 23.96 -0.14
N GLU A 185 16.74 22.89 -0.62
CA GLU A 185 18.08 22.48 -0.17
C GLU A 185 19.12 23.59 -0.34
N LYS A 186 19.04 24.39 -1.41
CA LYS A 186 19.97 25.51 -1.66
C LYS A 186 19.95 26.56 -0.55
N HIS A 187 18.89 26.58 0.26
CA HIS A 187 18.72 27.53 1.36
C HIS A 187 19.21 26.99 2.72
N VAL A 188 19.44 25.67 2.84
CA VAL A 188 19.89 25.03 4.09
C VAL A 188 21.26 25.55 4.57
N PRO A 189 22.28 25.75 3.70
CA PRO A 189 23.58 26.29 4.15
C PRO A 189 23.47 27.65 4.86
N ARG A 190 22.54 28.50 4.39
CA ARG A 190 22.28 29.78 5.05
C ARG A 190 21.59 29.64 6.40
N LEU A 191 20.66 28.67 6.53
CA LEU A 191 20.03 28.35 7.82
C LEU A 191 21.05 27.83 8.82
N LEU A 192 21.95 26.93 8.41
CA LEU A 192 23.04 26.43 9.24
C LEU A 192 23.91 27.57 9.76
N LYS A 193 24.26 28.51 8.87
CA LYS A 193 25.03 29.72 9.26
C LYS A 193 24.27 30.61 10.25
N LEU A 194 22.96 30.80 10.05
CA LEU A 194 22.13 31.59 10.98
C LEU A 194 21.97 30.91 12.34
N LEU A 195 21.94 29.57 12.38
CA LEU A 195 21.93 28.78 13.61
C LEU A 195 23.33 28.53 14.19
N GLU A 196 24.38 29.06 13.54
CA GLU A 196 25.76 28.90 13.97
C GLU A 196 26.14 27.43 14.22
N THR A 197 25.90 26.58 13.24
CA THR A 197 26.01 25.13 13.41
C THR A 197 26.59 24.44 12.16
N ASP A 198 27.19 23.24 12.38
CA ASP A 198 27.80 22.43 11.33
C ASP A 198 26.73 21.54 10.65
N ALA A 199 26.84 21.36 9.33
CA ALA A 199 25.98 20.52 8.51
C ALA A 199 26.05 19.03 8.88
N LEU A 200 27.22 18.57 9.35
CA LEU A 200 27.48 17.16 9.69
C LEU A 200 27.18 16.83 11.16
N LEU A 201 26.66 17.78 11.92
CA LEU A 201 26.26 17.52 13.30
C LEU A 201 25.18 16.43 13.29
N HIS A 202 25.43 15.33 13.97
CA HIS A 202 24.46 14.25 14.13
C HIS A 202 23.31 14.68 15.06
N ILE A 203 22.07 14.52 14.62
CA ILE A 203 20.89 14.86 15.42
C ILE A 203 20.42 13.60 16.17
N PRO A 204 20.38 13.62 17.50
CA PRO A 204 19.92 12.47 18.26
C PRO A 204 18.44 12.19 18.01
N ILE A 205 18.06 10.91 18.04
CA ILE A 205 16.65 10.50 18.01
C ILE A 205 16.01 11.01 19.30
N LEU A 206 15.01 11.89 19.13
CA LEU A 206 14.27 12.45 20.26
C LEU A 206 13.27 11.41 20.76
N SER A 207 13.45 10.92 21.98
CA SER A 207 12.45 10.10 22.66
C SER A 207 11.23 10.97 23.01
N LYS A 208 10.02 10.43 22.81
CA LYS A 208 8.80 11.09 23.27
C LYS A 208 8.81 11.12 24.82
N SER A 209 8.43 12.26 25.38
CA SER A 209 8.14 12.35 26.82
C SER A 209 6.92 11.46 27.12
N ALA A 210 7.03 10.62 28.14
CA ALA A 210 5.97 9.69 28.57
C ALA A 210 4.93 10.33 29.51
N LEU A 211 4.83 11.67 29.56
CA LEU A 211 3.90 12.36 30.45
C LEU A 211 2.45 12.15 30.01
N ALA A 212 1.58 11.80 30.96
CA ALA A 212 0.15 11.79 30.76
C ALA A 212 -0.36 13.24 30.77
N HIS A 213 -0.97 13.67 29.67
CA HIS A 213 -1.53 15.01 29.52
C HIS A 213 -3.05 14.98 29.63
N THR A 214 -3.61 16.05 30.18
CA THR A 214 -5.05 16.26 30.30
C THR A 214 -5.64 16.83 28.99
N GLU A 215 -6.96 16.71 28.82
CA GLU A 215 -7.65 17.33 27.67
C GLU A 215 -7.52 18.87 27.71
N ASP A 216 -7.42 19.48 28.91
CA ASP A 216 -7.22 20.92 29.07
C ASP A 216 -5.85 21.36 28.56
N GLU A 217 -4.79 20.58 28.80
CA GLU A 217 -3.46 20.85 28.24
C GLU A 217 -3.46 20.79 26.72
N LEU A 218 -4.11 19.78 26.13
CA LEU A 218 -4.27 19.67 24.69
C LEU A 218 -5.06 20.87 24.13
N GLY A 219 -6.15 21.27 24.79
CA GLY A 219 -6.93 22.45 24.44
C GLY A 219 -6.08 23.71 24.39
N ALA A 220 -5.25 23.94 25.43
CA ALA A 220 -4.34 25.08 25.48
C ALA A 220 -3.28 25.06 24.36
N MET A 221 -2.75 23.88 23.98
CA MET A 221 -1.80 23.74 22.87
C MET A 221 -2.46 24.02 21.52
N ILE A 222 -3.67 23.51 21.30
CA ILE A 222 -4.45 23.81 20.09
C ILE A 222 -4.75 25.31 20.00
N GLU A 223 -5.11 25.93 21.11
CA GLU A 223 -5.35 27.37 21.18
C GLU A 223 -4.12 28.17 20.72
N LYS A 224 -2.92 27.83 21.22
CA LYS A 224 -1.67 28.46 20.77
C LYS A 224 -1.47 28.32 19.26
N VAL A 225 -1.67 27.12 18.69
CA VAL A 225 -1.56 26.89 17.24
C VAL A 225 -2.56 27.74 16.47
N LEU A 226 -3.81 27.84 16.94
CA LEU A 226 -4.86 28.60 16.27
C LEU A 226 -4.62 30.11 16.32
N ARG A 227 -4.09 30.63 17.45
CA ARG A 227 -3.71 32.05 17.56
C ARG A 227 -2.65 32.42 16.52
N MET A 228 -1.69 31.54 16.26
CA MET A 228 -0.67 31.78 15.24
C MET A 228 -1.23 31.79 13.82
N LEU A 229 -2.30 31.03 13.58
CA LEU A 229 -3.04 31.06 12.31
C LEU A 229 -3.97 32.28 12.19
N LYS A 230 -3.90 33.25 13.14
CA LYS A 230 -4.70 34.49 13.20
C LYS A 230 -6.21 34.23 13.03
N LYS A 231 -6.75 33.20 13.66
CA LYS A 231 -8.18 32.90 13.64
C LYS A 231 -8.91 33.73 14.69
N GLU A 232 -9.91 34.50 14.26
CA GLU A 232 -10.67 35.43 15.12
C GLU A 232 -11.45 34.71 16.24
N ASN A 233 -11.94 33.51 16.01
CA ASN A 233 -12.78 32.77 16.97
C ASN A 233 -12.07 31.51 17.50
N VAL A 234 -11.04 31.73 18.30
CA VAL A 234 -10.14 30.66 18.78
C VAL A 234 -10.88 29.63 19.64
N LYS A 235 -11.77 30.05 20.58
CA LYS A 235 -12.46 29.11 21.48
C LYS A 235 -13.38 28.15 20.74
N ASP A 236 -14.18 28.64 19.80
CA ASP A 236 -15.04 27.79 18.98
C ASP A 236 -14.24 26.88 18.06
N ALA A 237 -13.11 27.36 17.53
CA ALA A 237 -12.23 26.54 16.70
C ALA A 237 -11.54 25.44 17.50
N VAL A 238 -11.12 25.71 18.75
CA VAL A 238 -10.58 24.69 19.67
C VAL A 238 -11.63 23.61 19.91
N LYS A 239 -12.86 24.02 20.30
CA LYS A 239 -13.97 23.09 20.56
C LYS A 239 -14.25 22.19 19.33
N LYS A 240 -14.43 22.80 18.16
CA LYS A 240 -14.66 22.07 16.90
C LYS A 240 -13.50 21.13 16.52
N THR A 241 -12.26 21.47 16.89
CA THR A 241 -11.08 20.63 16.63
C THR A 241 -11.04 19.45 17.59
N LEU A 242 -11.41 19.63 18.86
CA LEU A 242 -11.46 18.56 19.85
C LEU A 242 -12.63 17.60 19.62
N GLU A 243 -13.81 18.13 19.36
CA GLU A 243 -15.04 17.34 19.19
C GLU A 243 -14.97 16.47 17.92
N ALA A 244 -14.57 17.05 16.79
CA ALA A 244 -14.41 16.38 15.47
C ALA A 244 -15.38 15.21 15.23
N GLU A 245 -16.69 15.47 15.39
CA GLU A 245 -17.74 14.45 15.33
C GLU A 245 -17.72 13.62 14.03
N GLU A 246 -17.34 14.24 12.90
CA GLU A 246 -17.20 13.55 11.61
C GLU A 246 -16.15 12.44 11.67
N ILE A 247 -15.01 12.71 12.32
CA ILE A 247 -13.94 11.72 12.50
C ILE A 247 -14.32 10.65 13.53
N ARG A 248 -15.10 11.03 14.55
CA ARG A 248 -15.66 10.05 15.50
C ARG A 248 -16.58 9.07 14.79
N LYS A 249 -17.49 9.56 13.95
CA LYS A 249 -18.39 8.71 13.15
C LYS A 249 -17.61 7.82 12.18
N GLU A 250 -16.65 8.39 11.45
CA GLU A 250 -15.75 7.63 10.58
C GLU A 250 -15.04 6.49 11.36
N PHE A 251 -14.48 6.79 12.52
CA PHE A 251 -13.79 5.82 13.35
C PHE A 251 -14.72 4.71 13.85
N GLU A 252 -15.93 5.06 14.30
CA GLU A 252 -16.95 4.10 14.77
C GLU A 252 -17.42 3.19 13.64
N GLU A 253 -17.68 3.74 12.45
CA GLU A 253 -18.05 2.98 11.25
C GLU A 253 -16.95 2.01 10.82
N LEU A 254 -15.72 2.49 10.69
CA LEU A 254 -14.57 1.65 10.34
C LEU A 254 -14.31 0.56 11.38
N THR A 255 -14.49 0.87 12.68
CA THR A 255 -14.36 -0.12 13.74
C THR A 255 -15.44 -1.19 13.61
N ARG A 256 -16.69 -0.80 13.35
CA ARG A 256 -17.83 -1.71 13.17
C ARG A 256 -17.66 -2.58 11.92
N GLU A 257 -17.27 -1.99 10.79
CA GLU A 257 -17.00 -2.72 9.55
C GLU A 257 -15.84 -3.70 9.70
N SER A 258 -14.78 -3.30 10.39
CA SER A 258 -13.62 -4.16 10.65
C SER A 258 -14.00 -5.43 11.44
N TYR A 259 -14.89 -5.32 12.41
CA TYR A 259 -15.41 -6.48 13.14
C TYR A 259 -16.22 -7.42 12.25
N LYS A 260 -17.03 -6.89 11.33
CA LYS A 260 -17.84 -7.71 10.40
C LYS A 260 -16.98 -8.46 9.40
N VAL A 261 -16.04 -7.78 8.75
CA VAL A 261 -15.13 -8.39 7.75
C VAL A 261 -14.27 -9.48 8.39
N VAL A 262 -13.70 -9.21 9.55
CA VAL A 262 -12.88 -10.20 10.29
C VAL A 262 -13.70 -11.41 10.70
N LYS A 263 -14.93 -11.22 11.19
CA LYS A 263 -15.79 -12.33 11.60
C LYS A 263 -16.14 -13.23 10.42
N ASN A 264 -16.49 -12.65 9.27
CA ASN A 264 -16.83 -13.41 8.07
C ASN A 264 -15.62 -14.12 7.47
N SER A 265 -14.46 -13.44 7.38
CA SER A 265 -13.24 -14.04 6.86
C SER A 265 -12.71 -15.16 7.77
N ASN A 266 -12.70 -14.98 9.08
CA ASN A 266 -12.23 -16.00 10.01
C ASN A 266 -13.15 -17.24 10.00
N GLN A 267 -14.47 -17.07 9.93
CA GLN A 267 -15.38 -18.21 9.82
C GLN A 267 -15.18 -19.03 8.53
N LEU A 268 -14.78 -18.37 7.43
CA LEU A 268 -14.43 -19.04 6.18
C LEU A 268 -13.09 -19.79 6.28
N LEU A 269 -12.12 -19.22 7.00
CA LEU A 269 -10.75 -19.73 7.09
C LEU A 269 -10.58 -20.76 8.22
N GLU A 270 -11.34 -20.65 9.30
CA GLU A 270 -11.31 -21.62 10.43
C GLU A 270 -11.85 -23.00 10.01
N ALA A 271 -12.69 -23.05 8.98
CA ALA A 271 -13.19 -24.33 8.44
C ALA A 271 -12.16 -25.07 7.57
N VAL A 272 -11.04 -24.44 7.25
CA VAL A 272 -10.00 -24.95 6.35
C VAL A 272 -8.63 -24.69 6.99
N ASP A 273 -7.75 -25.71 7.04
CA ASP A 273 -6.38 -25.58 7.58
C ASP A 273 -5.50 -24.70 6.68
N LEU A 274 -5.81 -23.41 6.66
CA LEU A 274 -5.11 -22.38 5.91
C LEU A 274 -4.35 -21.42 6.84
N SER A 275 -3.15 -21.06 6.44
CA SER A 275 -2.30 -20.11 7.16
C SER A 275 -2.39 -18.72 6.51
N ILE A 276 -2.32 -17.68 7.34
CA ILE A 276 -2.24 -16.28 6.87
C ILE A 276 -0.86 -15.76 7.24
N PRO A 277 -0.08 -15.20 6.27
CA PRO A 277 1.16 -14.52 6.60
C PRO A 277 0.88 -13.28 7.46
N GLU A 278 1.51 -13.19 8.65
CA GLU A 278 1.13 -12.21 9.68
C GLU A 278 1.97 -10.93 9.68
N ARG A 279 3.18 -10.97 9.11
CA ARG A 279 4.07 -9.79 9.13
C ARG A 279 3.52 -8.69 8.23
N LEU A 280 3.51 -7.46 8.74
CA LEU A 280 3.00 -6.27 8.02
C LEU A 280 4.10 -5.22 7.76
N ASP A 281 5.33 -5.51 8.19
CA ASP A 281 6.51 -4.65 8.12
C ASP A 281 7.43 -4.92 6.93
N ILE A 282 7.02 -5.79 6.00
CA ILE A 282 7.82 -6.22 4.86
C ILE A 282 7.71 -5.23 3.70
N ASP A 283 8.86 -4.75 3.23
CA ASP A 283 8.96 -3.97 1.99
C ASP A 283 8.75 -4.88 0.76
N ALA A 284 7.55 -4.85 0.21
CA ALA A 284 7.20 -5.54 -1.03
C ALA A 284 7.14 -4.59 -2.24
N SER A 285 7.70 -3.38 -2.14
CA SER A 285 7.70 -2.39 -3.24
C SER A 285 8.38 -2.89 -4.51
N SER A 286 9.37 -3.76 -4.38
CA SER A 286 10.08 -4.40 -5.50
C SER A 286 9.21 -5.33 -6.34
N LEU A 287 8.05 -5.75 -5.84
CA LEU A 287 7.09 -6.59 -6.57
C LEU A 287 6.19 -5.81 -7.51
N TYR A 288 6.15 -4.48 -7.41
CA TYR A 288 5.37 -3.64 -8.33
C TYR A 288 6.17 -3.34 -9.60
N ASN A 289 5.79 -3.95 -10.71
CA ASN A 289 6.26 -3.60 -12.05
C ASN A 289 5.26 -2.61 -12.67
N GLU A 290 5.51 -1.31 -12.47
CA GLU A 290 4.58 -0.25 -12.91
C GLU A 290 4.39 -0.24 -14.42
N ASP A 291 5.45 -0.48 -15.19
CA ASP A 291 5.37 -0.49 -16.65
C ASP A 291 4.46 -1.62 -17.14
N LEU A 292 4.62 -2.82 -16.58
CA LEU A 292 3.77 -3.96 -16.91
C LEU A 292 2.31 -3.71 -16.49
N ILE A 293 2.09 -3.21 -15.28
CA ILE A 293 0.76 -2.88 -14.76
C ILE A 293 0.07 -1.83 -15.64
N ASN A 294 0.79 -0.79 -16.05
CA ASN A 294 0.23 0.29 -16.87
C ASN A 294 -0.06 -0.18 -18.31
N LYS A 295 0.81 -1.02 -18.89
CA LYS A 295 0.58 -1.65 -20.19
C LYS A 295 -0.69 -2.50 -20.18
N LEU A 296 -0.85 -3.36 -19.16
CA LEU A 296 -2.06 -4.18 -19.01
C LEU A 296 -3.32 -3.33 -18.83
N LYS A 297 -3.28 -2.29 -18.01
CA LYS A 297 -4.43 -1.40 -17.83
C LYS A 297 -4.81 -0.66 -19.11
N ALA A 298 -3.83 -0.25 -19.91
CA ALA A 298 -4.06 0.41 -21.19
C ALA A 298 -4.68 -0.57 -22.20
N GLU A 299 -4.10 -1.76 -22.34
CA GLU A 299 -4.56 -2.80 -23.29
C GLU A 299 -5.98 -3.28 -22.96
N PHE A 300 -6.28 -3.50 -21.68
CA PHE A 300 -7.59 -3.99 -21.24
C PHE A 300 -8.54 -2.86 -20.81
N ARG A 301 -8.27 -1.61 -21.20
CA ARG A 301 -9.10 -0.45 -20.85
C ARG A 301 -10.54 -0.60 -21.33
N ASN A 302 -10.74 -1.08 -22.54
CA ASN A 302 -12.05 -1.26 -23.15
C ASN A 302 -12.86 -2.36 -22.44
N TRP A 303 -12.19 -3.39 -21.95
CA TRP A 303 -12.84 -4.46 -21.18
C TRP A 303 -13.47 -3.97 -19.88
N LYS A 304 -12.89 -2.92 -19.25
CA LYS A 304 -13.48 -2.31 -18.05
C LYS A 304 -14.86 -1.71 -18.31
N VAL A 305 -15.10 -1.25 -19.51
CA VAL A 305 -16.39 -0.67 -19.94
C VAL A 305 -17.39 -1.78 -20.30
N GLY A 306 -16.92 -3.01 -20.34
CA GLY A 306 -17.74 -4.18 -20.64
C GLY A 306 -17.97 -4.41 -22.13
N TRP A 307 -17.12 -3.87 -22.99
CA TRP A 307 -17.17 -4.11 -24.43
C TRP A 307 -15.88 -4.75 -24.91
N ILE A 308 -15.99 -5.79 -25.72
CA ILE A 308 -14.87 -6.37 -26.48
C ILE A 308 -15.27 -6.51 -27.93
N GLU A 309 -14.26 -6.33 -28.78
CA GLU A 309 -14.37 -6.65 -30.19
C GLU A 309 -14.10 -8.15 -30.39
N ARG A 310 -15.01 -8.84 -31.04
CA ARG A 310 -14.89 -10.26 -31.38
C ARG A 310 -15.23 -10.51 -32.83
N HIS A 311 -14.68 -11.61 -33.37
CA HIS A 311 -15.07 -12.11 -34.68
C HIS A 311 -16.46 -12.71 -34.65
N HIS A 312 -17.33 -12.22 -35.53
CA HIS A 312 -18.70 -12.67 -35.72
C HIS A 312 -19.02 -13.00 -37.19
N SER A 313 -20.13 -13.67 -37.39
CA SER A 313 -20.67 -13.92 -38.75
C SER A 313 -21.23 -12.66 -39.41
N SER A 314 -21.48 -11.60 -38.63
CA SER A 314 -21.90 -10.27 -39.07
C SER A 314 -21.42 -9.21 -38.07
N GLY A 315 -21.00 -8.04 -38.49
CA GLY A 315 -20.46 -6.98 -37.61
C GLY A 315 -20.27 -5.66 -38.37
N ASP A 316 -19.75 -4.65 -37.62
CA ASP A 316 -19.60 -3.29 -38.15
C ASP A 316 -18.32 -3.12 -38.98
N GLU A 317 -17.31 -3.94 -38.77
CA GLU A 317 -16.05 -3.96 -39.54
C GLU A 317 -15.81 -5.33 -40.15
N PHE A 318 -15.27 -5.35 -41.40
CA PHE A 318 -14.96 -6.56 -42.13
C PHE A 318 -13.46 -6.85 -42.05
N ASP A 319 -13.12 -8.09 -41.61
CA ASP A 319 -11.75 -8.58 -41.56
C ASP A 319 -11.41 -9.34 -42.85
N GLU A 320 -10.69 -8.65 -43.77
CA GLU A 320 -10.27 -9.22 -45.06
C GLU A 320 -9.36 -10.45 -44.87
N GLU A 321 -8.51 -10.46 -43.86
CA GLU A 321 -7.55 -11.52 -43.61
C GLU A 321 -8.25 -12.82 -43.15
N SER A 322 -9.18 -12.71 -42.21
CA SER A 322 -10.05 -13.82 -41.77
C SER A 322 -10.96 -14.33 -42.88
N TYR A 323 -11.42 -13.46 -43.76
CA TYR A 323 -12.21 -13.87 -44.94
C TYR A 323 -11.37 -14.65 -45.94
N ILE A 324 -10.16 -14.20 -46.27
CA ILE A 324 -9.21 -14.89 -47.16
C ILE A 324 -8.85 -16.28 -46.59
N GLU A 325 -8.67 -16.39 -45.31
CA GLU A 325 -8.39 -17.64 -44.59
C GLU A 325 -9.62 -18.55 -44.44
N LYS A 326 -10.78 -18.14 -44.98
CA LYS A 326 -12.05 -18.87 -44.89
C LYS A 326 -12.57 -19.13 -43.49
N HIS A 327 -12.33 -18.20 -42.56
CA HIS A 327 -13.00 -18.23 -41.25
C HIS A 327 -14.51 -17.97 -41.40
N HIS A 328 -15.32 -18.67 -40.60
CA HIS A 328 -16.78 -18.51 -40.64
C HIS A 328 -17.30 -17.21 -40.00
N THR A 329 -16.40 -16.43 -39.42
CA THR A 329 -16.68 -15.19 -38.68
C THR A 329 -15.75 -14.07 -39.12
N PRO A 330 -15.91 -13.51 -40.37
CA PRO A 330 -15.01 -12.52 -40.94
C PRO A 330 -15.36 -11.07 -40.55
N PHE A 331 -16.23 -10.84 -39.58
CA PHE A 331 -16.61 -9.51 -39.14
C PHE A 331 -16.18 -9.28 -37.71
N PHE A 332 -15.80 -8.04 -37.39
CA PHE A 332 -15.66 -7.57 -36.03
C PHE A 332 -16.97 -6.95 -35.56
N ALA A 333 -17.39 -7.29 -34.37
CA ALA A 333 -18.50 -6.66 -33.65
C ALA A 333 -18.17 -6.48 -32.19
N ASP A 334 -18.64 -5.36 -31.65
CA ASP A 334 -18.53 -5.06 -30.23
C ASP A 334 -19.51 -5.94 -29.42
N GLU A 335 -18.98 -6.81 -28.59
CA GLU A 335 -19.77 -7.66 -27.69
C GLU A 335 -19.69 -7.17 -26.25
N LYS A 336 -20.83 -7.07 -25.58
CA LYS A 336 -20.86 -6.66 -24.16
C LYS A 336 -20.46 -7.82 -23.27
N ILE A 337 -19.32 -7.67 -22.58
CA ILE A 337 -18.88 -8.62 -21.57
C ILE A 337 -19.35 -8.20 -20.18
N THR A 338 -19.91 -9.14 -19.46
CA THR A 338 -20.15 -9.00 -18.03
C THR A 338 -19.23 -9.95 -17.30
N TYR A 339 -18.12 -9.43 -16.75
CA TYR A 339 -17.24 -10.22 -15.88
C TYR A 339 -17.96 -10.51 -14.56
N LYS A 340 -18.72 -11.58 -14.53
CA LYS A 340 -19.31 -12.11 -13.30
C LYS A 340 -18.47 -13.23 -12.69
N ALA A 341 -17.40 -13.63 -13.39
CA ALA A 341 -16.57 -14.76 -12.99
C ALA A 341 -16.00 -14.57 -11.57
N ASN A 342 -16.25 -15.54 -10.71
CA ASN A 342 -15.57 -15.69 -9.44
C ASN A 342 -14.38 -16.62 -9.67
N ILE A 343 -13.15 -16.09 -9.51
CA ILE A 343 -11.92 -16.81 -9.86
C ILE A 343 -11.16 -17.19 -8.58
N VAL A 344 -10.77 -18.45 -8.50
CA VAL A 344 -9.78 -18.92 -7.51
C VAL A 344 -8.44 -19.09 -8.22
N ILE A 345 -7.40 -18.42 -7.72
CA ILE A 345 -6.03 -18.50 -8.21
C ILE A 345 -5.20 -19.23 -7.18
N LEU A 346 -4.56 -20.32 -7.57
CA LEU A 346 -3.64 -21.11 -6.76
C LEU A 346 -2.23 -20.97 -7.31
N LEU A 347 -1.29 -20.53 -6.47
CA LEU A 347 0.10 -20.25 -6.82
C LEU A 347 1.01 -21.32 -6.24
N ASP A 348 1.76 -22.00 -7.09
CA ASP A 348 2.83 -22.89 -6.70
C ASP A 348 4.05 -22.10 -6.24
N HIS A 349 4.55 -22.38 -5.04
CA HIS A 349 5.81 -21.87 -4.50
C HIS A 349 6.71 -23.06 -4.09
N SER A 350 6.77 -24.09 -4.92
CA SER A 350 7.75 -25.18 -4.79
C SER A 350 9.17 -24.69 -5.08
N SER A 351 10.17 -25.49 -4.71
CA SER A 351 11.59 -25.12 -4.85
C SER A 351 12.04 -24.87 -6.30
N SER A 352 11.35 -25.42 -7.29
CA SER A 352 11.60 -25.20 -8.72
C SER A 352 11.36 -23.76 -9.15
N ILE A 353 10.42 -23.05 -8.52
CA ILE A 353 10.14 -21.61 -8.74
C ILE A 353 11.27 -20.70 -8.20
N SER A 354 12.10 -21.18 -7.25
CA SER A 354 13.09 -20.35 -6.56
C SER A 354 13.99 -19.50 -7.50
N PRO A 355 14.50 -20.01 -8.64
CA PRO A 355 15.33 -19.20 -9.53
C PRO A 355 14.63 -17.98 -10.15
N VAL A 356 13.31 -18.06 -10.31
CA VAL A 356 12.47 -17.01 -10.94
C VAL A 356 11.45 -16.42 -9.98
N GLU A 357 11.56 -16.69 -8.69
CA GLU A 357 10.57 -16.35 -7.66
C GLU A 357 10.17 -14.87 -7.70
N GLN A 358 11.13 -13.96 -7.81
CA GLN A 358 10.86 -12.51 -7.82
C GLN A 358 10.07 -12.08 -9.07
N GLU A 359 10.42 -12.62 -10.24
CA GLU A 359 9.71 -12.33 -11.48
C GLU A 359 8.30 -12.91 -11.46
N TYR A 360 8.16 -14.13 -10.94
CA TYR A 360 6.88 -14.81 -10.76
C TYR A 360 5.94 -14.01 -9.85
N LYS A 361 6.43 -13.53 -8.70
CA LYS A 361 5.68 -12.66 -7.80
C LYS A 361 5.31 -11.33 -8.44
N ARG A 362 6.22 -10.70 -9.20
CA ARG A 362 5.94 -9.46 -9.94
C ARG A 362 4.84 -9.66 -10.98
N ALA A 363 4.91 -10.71 -11.75
CA ALA A 363 3.89 -11.04 -12.75
C ALA A 363 2.53 -11.34 -12.09
N THR A 364 2.53 -12.04 -10.96
CA THR A 364 1.32 -12.29 -10.16
C THR A 364 0.71 -10.99 -9.63
N VAL A 365 1.51 -10.07 -9.09
CA VAL A 365 1.02 -8.75 -8.65
C VAL A 365 0.42 -7.97 -9.82
N ALA A 366 1.05 -7.99 -10.99
CA ALA A 366 0.55 -7.30 -12.18
C ALA A 366 -0.79 -7.89 -12.65
N LEU A 367 -0.93 -9.22 -12.68
CA LEU A 367 -2.19 -9.91 -12.97
C LEU A 367 -3.29 -9.51 -11.99
N CYS A 368 -3.02 -9.61 -10.69
CA CYS A 368 -4.01 -9.30 -9.65
C CYS A 368 -4.43 -7.83 -9.67
N LYS A 369 -3.52 -6.91 -9.98
CA LYS A 369 -3.80 -5.49 -10.19
C LYS A 369 -4.68 -5.25 -11.42
N ALA A 370 -4.48 -6.00 -12.49
CA ALA A 370 -5.31 -5.92 -13.68
C ALA A 370 -6.73 -6.46 -13.42
N LEU A 371 -6.84 -7.62 -12.74
CA LEU A 371 -8.14 -8.18 -12.35
C LEU A 371 -8.92 -7.24 -11.41
N ASP A 372 -8.26 -6.62 -10.44
CA ASP A 372 -8.86 -5.63 -9.54
C ASP A 372 -9.32 -4.37 -10.31
N TYR A 373 -8.52 -3.92 -11.28
CA TYR A 373 -8.87 -2.80 -12.17
C TYR A 373 -10.11 -3.10 -13.02
N LEU A 374 -10.25 -4.33 -13.51
CA LEU A 374 -11.40 -4.80 -14.30
C LEU A 374 -12.65 -5.06 -13.42
N GLY A 375 -12.51 -5.04 -12.10
CA GLY A 375 -13.61 -5.33 -11.17
C GLY A 375 -13.98 -6.81 -11.09
N VAL A 376 -13.10 -7.71 -11.53
CA VAL A 376 -13.29 -9.16 -11.45
C VAL A 376 -13.21 -9.61 -9.99
N LYS A 377 -14.13 -10.47 -9.56
CA LYS A 377 -14.07 -11.11 -8.24
C LYS A 377 -13.08 -12.27 -8.27
N PHE A 378 -12.09 -12.23 -7.41
CA PHE A 378 -11.08 -13.31 -7.33
C PHE A 378 -10.52 -13.46 -5.93
N SER A 379 -10.00 -14.65 -5.64
CA SER A 379 -9.21 -14.96 -4.45
C SER A 379 -7.87 -15.54 -4.86
N VAL A 380 -6.84 -15.37 -4.02
CA VAL A 380 -5.50 -15.86 -4.30
C VAL A 380 -4.99 -16.67 -3.11
N PHE A 381 -4.59 -17.88 -3.40
CA PHE A 381 -3.95 -18.79 -2.47
C PHE A 381 -2.57 -19.17 -3.00
N ALA A 382 -1.68 -19.53 -2.10
CA ALA A 382 -0.37 -20.08 -2.46
C ALA A 382 -0.10 -21.33 -1.63
N PHE A 383 0.78 -22.20 -2.11
CA PHE A 383 1.25 -23.32 -1.33
C PHE A 383 2.76 -23.50 -1.47
N ASN A 384 3.36 -24.05 -0.45
CA ASN A 384 4.73 -24.54 -0.42
C ASN A 384 4.84 -25.71 0.56
N THR A 385 5.99 -26.36 0.60
CA THR A 385 6.27 -27.38 1.59
C THR A 385 7.37 -26.87 2.53
N GLN A 386 7.06 -26.83 3.83
CA GLN A 386 8.00 -26.44 4.87
C GLN A 386 8.15 -27.58 5.90
N GLN A 387 9.38 -27.98 6.21
CA GLN A 387 9.65 -29.07 7.16
C GLN A 387 8.82 -30.35 6.88
N ASN A 388 8.76 -30.76 5.63
CA ASN A 388 7.96 -31.88 5.12
C ASN A 388 6.44 -31.79 5.37
N ARG A 389 5.92 -30.59 5.63
CA ARG A 389 4.48 -30.34 5.75
C ARG A 389 4.01 -29.38 4.68
N VAL A 390 2.91 -29.71 4.07
CA VAL A 390 2.23 -28.81 3.11
C VAL A 390 1.68 -27.63 3.88
N LYS A 391 1.97 -26.42 3.39
CA LYS A 391 1.42 -25.17 3.87
C LYS A 391 0.60 -24.53 2.76
N CYS A 392 -0.66 -24.23 3.06
CA CYS A 392 -1.54 -23.47 2.20
C CYS A 392 -1.73 -22.07 2.78
N TRP A 393 -1.49 -21.05 1.98
CA TRP A 393 -1.46 -19.66 2.42
C TRP A 393 -2.60 -18.88 1.77
N VAL A 394 -3.25 -18.02 2.55
CA VAL A 394 -4.21 -17.04 2.03
C VAL A 394 -3.48 -15.73 1.73
N ILE A 395 -3.38 -15.39 0.46
CA ILE A 395 -2.80 -14.12 0.00
C ILE A 395 -3.88 -13.05 -0.07
N LYS A 396 -4.97 -13.33 -0.78
CA LYS A 396 -6.14 -12.46 -0.91
C LYS A 396 -7.42 -13.27 -0.68
N PRO A 397 -8.15 -13.01 0.40
CA PRO A 397 -9.45 -13.65 0.62
C PRO A 397 -10.49 -13.20 -0.43
N PRO A 398 -11.59 -13.97 -0.63
CA PRO A 398 -12.56 -13.73 -1.69
C PRO A 398 -13.18 -12.34 -1.71
N ASP A 399 -13.57 -11.83 -0.56
CA ASP A 399 -14.31 -10.56 -0.43
C ASP A 399 -13.42 -9.32 -0.31
N ALA A 400 -12.10 -9.49 -0.26
CA ALA A 400 -11.16 -8.38 -0.19
C ALA A 400 -10.80 -7.85 -1.59
N ARG A 401 -10.39 -6.58 -1.67
CA ARG A 401 -9.73 -6.02 -2.86
C ARG A 401 -8.24 -6.35 -2.83
N TRP A 402 -7.56 -6.24 -3.98
CA TRP A 402 -6.11 -6.33 -4.02
C TRP A 402 -5.49 -5.09 -3.36
N SER A 403 -4.90 -5.27 -2.19
CA SER A 403 -4.32 -4.20 -1.38
C SER A 403 -2.81 -4.38 -1.17
N SER A 404 -2.17 -3.43 -0.49
CA SER A 404 -0.79 -3.59 -0.04
C SER A 404 -0.61 -4.82 0.84
N MET A 405 -1.63 -5.18 1.62
CA MET A 405 -1.62 -6.40 2.45
C MET A 405 -1.45 -7.66 1.60
N ALA A 406 -2.21 -7.82 0.53
CA ALA A 406 -2.09 -8.98 -0.35
C ALA A 406 -0.67 -9.09 -0.94
N THR A 407 -0.08 -7.96 -1.35
CA THR A 407 1.30 -7.94 -1.87
C THR A 407 2.32 -8.28 -0.78
N ILE A 408 2.15 -7.78 0.44
CA ILE A 408 3.00 -8.10 1.59
C ILE A 408 2.89 -9.59 1.95
N ARG A 409 1.70 -10.17 1.94
CA ARG A 409 1.50 -11.60 2.16
C ARG A 409 2.20 -12.43 1.11
N LEU A 410 2.05 -12.08 -0.17
CA LEU A 410 2.75 -12.77 -1.26
C LEU A 410 4.27 -12.68 -1.12
N ALA A 411 4.80 -11.53 -0.71
CA ALA A 411 6.24 -11.34 -0.50
C ALA A 411 6.83 -12.29 0.55
N GLN A 412 6.04 -12.69 1.55
CA GLN A 412 6.48 -13.56 2.65
C GLN A 412 6.58 -15.04 2.28
N ILE A 413 5.90 -15.47 1.22
CA ILE A 413 5.93 -16.89 0.82
C ILE A 413 7.25 -17.18 0.11
N ALA A 414 8.06 -18.03 0.67
CA ALA A 414 9.30 -18.48 0.05
C ALA A 414 9.04 -19.73 -0.82
N ALA A 415 9.73 -19.82 -1.95
CA ALA A 415 9.68 -20.99 -2.82
C ALA A 415 10.49 -22.15 -2.19
N THR A 416 9.79 -23.15 -1.64
CA THR A 416 10.40 -24.28 -0.93
C THR A 416 9.62 -25.57 -1.11
N GLY A 417 10.32 -26.71 -1.10
CA GLY A 417 9.76 -28.06 -1.11
C GLY A 417 9.23 -28.53 -2.46
N GLY A 418 8.35 -29.51 -2.45
CA GLY A 418 7.78 -30.14 -3.63
C GLY A 418 6.42 -29.57 -4.06
N THR A 419 5.77 -30.24 -5.01
CA THR A 419 4.48 -29.85 -5.62
C THR A 419 3.36 -30.83 -5.24
N PRO A 420 2.86 -30.85 -3.98
CA PRO A 420 1.85 -31.79 -3.50
C PRO A 420 0.42 -31.32 -3.86
N LEU A 421 0.13 -31.14 -5.14
CA LEU A 421 -1.14 -30.56 -5.63
C LEU A 421 -2.38 -31.31 -5.13
N ALA A 422 -2.34 -32.65 -5.03
CA ALA A 422 -3.48 -33.41 -4.55
C ALA A 422 -3.85 -33.03 -3.11
N GLU A 423 -2.86 -32.99 -2.21
CA GLU A 423 -3.07 -32.58 -0.81
C GLU A 423 -3.56 -31.13 -0.72
N VAL A 424 -2.99 -30.24 -1.53
CA VAL A 424 -3.39 -28.83 -1.59
C VAL A 424 -4.86 -28.70 -2.02
N TYR A 425 -5.26 -29.38 -3.07
CA TYR A 425 -6.64 -29.35 -3.56
C TYR A 425 -7.64 -29.88 -2.53
N GLU A 426 -7.32 -31.00 -1.85
CA GLU A 426 -8.17 -31.53 -0.77
C GLU A 426 -8.28 -30.54 0.41
N ARG A 427 -7.21 -29.86 0.78
CA ARG A 427 -7.22 -28.86 1.85
C ARG A 427 -8.09 -27.65 1.53
N ILE A 428 -8.05 -27.15 0.30
CA ILE A 428 -8.84 -25.97 -0.11
C ILE A 428 -10.24 -26.35 -0.63
N ARG A 429 -10.54 -27.62 -0.83
CA ARG A 429 -11.83 -28.10 -1.36
C ARG A 429 -13.05 -27.53 -0.60
N PRO A 430 -13.15 -27.56 0.75
CA PRO A 430 -14.31 -27.04 1.45
C PRO A 430 -14.57 -25.54 1.16
N LEU A 431 -13.50 -24.80 0.92
CA LEU A 431 -13.58 -23.39 0.53
C LEU A 431 -14.07 -23.24 -0.91
N VAL A 432 -13.56 -24.06 -1.83
CA VAL A 432 -13.95 -24.06 -3.25
C VAL A 432 -15.43 -24.44 -3.41
N GLU A 433 -15.89 -25.49 -2.73
CA GLU A 433 -17.29 -25.92 -2.68
C GLU A 433 -18.23 -24.80 -2.18
N ARG A 434 -17.76 -24.00 -1.22
CA ARG A 434 -18.53 -22.87 -0.67
C ARG A 434 -18.50 -21.64 -1.59
N LEU A 435 -17.36 -21.34 -2.22
CA LEU A 435 -17.19 -20.20 -3.11
C LEU A 435 -17.81 -20.43 -4.47
N LYS A 436 -17.91 -21.68 -4.91
CA LYS A 436 -18.37 -22.11 -6.24
C LYS A 436 -17.75 -21.24 -7.34
N PRO A 437 -16.40 -21.23 -7.49
CA PRO A 437 -15.76 -20.42 -8.50
C PRO A 437 -16.15 -20.91 -9.89
N GLU A 438 -16.34 -19.99 -10.82
CA GLU A 438 -16.52 -20.34 -12.23
C GLU A 438 -15.21 -20.86 -12.83
N ILE A 439 -14.09 -20.32 -12.38
CA ILE A 439 -12.74 -20.68 -12.84
C ILE A 439 -11.84 -20.96 -11.65
N PHE A 440 -11.18 -22.11 -11.68
CA PHE A 440 -10.08 -22.44 -10.78
C PHE A 440 -8.77 -22.49 -11.57
N LEU A 441 -7.92 -21.51 -11.34
CA LEU A 441 -6.66 -21.32 -12.06
C LEU A 441 -5.48 -21.78 -11.21
N THR A 442 -4.74 -22.79 -11.65
CA THR A 442 -3.50 -23.25 -11.00
C THR A 442 -2.27 -22.85 -11.81
N LEU A 443 -1.34 -22.14 -11.18
CA LEU A 443 -0.05 -21.77 -11.75
C LEU A 443 1.03 -22.64 -11.13
N THR A 444 1.73 -23.43 -11.95
CA THR A 444 2.79 -24.37 -11.50
C THR A 444 3.88 -24.50 -12.56
N ASP A 445 5.11 -24.73 -12.11
CA ASP A 445 6.26 -25.04 -12.98
C ASP A 445 6.68 -26.51 -12.89
N GLY A 446 5.94 -27.32 -12.12
CA GLY A 446 6.30 -28.68 -11.79
C GLY A 446 5.24 -29.72 -12.07
N GLU A 447 5.70 -30.96 -12.08
CA GLU A 447 4.86 -32.14 -12.11
C GLU A 447 4.36 -32.42 -10.68
N PRO A 448 3.05 -32.68 -10.47
CA PRO A 448 2.54 -32.98 -9.13
C PRO A 448 3.13 -34.29 -8.62
N SER A 449 3.30 -34.39 -7.30
CA SER A 449 3.89 -35.56 -6.63
C SER A 449 3.02 -36.82 -6.78
N ASP A 450 1.70 -36.65 -6.94
CA ASP A 450 0.72 -37.74 -7.10
C ASP A 450 -0.24 -37.46 -8.25
N ILE A 451 0.10 -37.98 -9.42
CA ILE A 451 -0.61 -37.75 -10.69
C ILE A 451 -2.05 -38.27 -10.66
N GLU A 452 -2.26 -39.49 -10.15
CA GLU A 452 -3.56 -40.13 -10.15
C GLU A 452 -4.53 -39.48 -9.17
N ALA A 453 -4.05 -39.08 -8.00
CA ALA A 453 -4.84 -38.36 -7.02
C ALA A 453 -5.25 -36.98 -7.57
N VAL A 454 -4.32 -36.23 -8.19
CA VAL A 454 -4.64 -34.93 -8.83
C VAL A 454 -5.69 -35.11 -9.93
N ARG A 455 -5.53 -36.13 -10.80
CA ARG A 455 -6.51 -36.41 -11.86
C ARG A 455 -7.92 -36.66 -11.31
N SER A 456 -8.00 -37.46 -10.26
CA SER A 456 -9.29 -37.75 -9.58
C SER A 456 -9.94 -36.48 -9.02
N ILE A 457 -9.17 -35.61 -8.38
CA ILE A 457 -9.69 -34.37 -7.79
C ILE A 457 -10.09 -33.36 -8.86
N VAL A 458 -9.28 -33.19 -9.91
CA VAL A 458 -9.61 -32.33 -11.06
C VAL A 458 -10.91 -32.79 -11.72
N HIS A 459 -11.09 -34.11 -11.89
CA HIS A 459 -12.35 -34.66 -12.44
C HIS A 459 -13.55 -34.35 -11.53
N ARG A 460 -13.39 -34.46 -10.20
CA ARG A 460 -14.44 -34.12 -9.24
C ARG A 460 -14.85 -32.66 -9.33
N PHE A 461 -13.92 -31.72 -9.36
CA PHE A 461 -14.22 -30.29 -9.50
C PHE A 461 -14.94 -29.98 -10.83
N LYS A 462 -14.59 -30.67 -11.90
CA LYS A 462 -15.30 -30.53 -13.19
C LYS A 462 -16.76 -31.04 -13.12
N LEU A 463 -17.03 -32.07 -12.34
CA LEU A 463 -18.40 -32.55 -12.11
C LEU A 463 -19.23 -31.55 -11.28
N GLU A 464 -18.58 -30.64 -10.57
CA GLU A 464 -19.20 -29.55 -9.83
C GLU A 464 -19.31 -28.25 -10.67
N ASP A 465 -19.19 -28.34 -12.01
CA ASP A 465 -19.20 -27.22 -12.96
C ASP A 465 -18.09 -26.18 -12.78
N ILE A 466 -16.96 -26.56 -12.15
CA ILE A 466 -15.81 -25.68 -11.99
C ILE A 466 -14.89 -25.85 -13.20
N ASN A 467 -14.62 -24.75 -13.91
CA ASN A 467 -13.69 -24.74 -15.04
C ASN A 467 -12.26 -24.75 -14.51
N MET A 468 -11.62 -25.93 -14.54
CA MET A 468 -10.25 -26.15 -14.09
C MET A 468 -9.24 -25.75 -15.16
N VAL A 469 -8.44 -24.74 -14.87
CA VAL A 469 -7.44 -24.19 -15.78
C VAL A 469 -6.04 -24.34 -15.17
N SER A 470 -5.06 -24.74 -15.96
CA SER A 470 -3.67 -24.81 -15.51
C SER A 470 -2.74 -23.97 -16.38
N ILE A 471 -1.76 -23.34 -15.73
CA ILE A 471 -0.69 -22.61 -16.38
C ILE A 471 0.62 -23.32 -16.08
N GLY A 472 1.24 -23.88 -17.12
CA GLY A 472 2.56 -24.49 -17.05
C GLY A 472 3.64 -23.45 -17.28
N ILE A 473 4.46 -23.18 -16.27
CA ILE A 473 5.57 -22.23 -16.31
C ILE A 473 6.85 -23.01 -16.59
N GLY A 474 7.53 -22.72 -17.69
CA GLY A 474 8.78 -23.35 -18.07
C GLY A 474 9.93 -22.34 -18.16
N ARG A 475 11.15 -22.85 -18.09
CA ARG A 475 12.39 -22.06 -18.26
C ARG A 475 12.56 -21.54 -19.69
N ASP A 476 12.06 -22.32 -20.63
CA ASP A 476 11.99 -21.98 -22.06
C ASP A 476 10.67 -22.50 -22.66
N ILE A 477 10.48 -22.27 -23.95
CA ILE A 477 9.26 -22.67 -24.66
C ILE A 477 9.06 -24.18 -24.67
N LEU A 478 10.13 -24.97 -24.84
CA LEU A 478 10.04 -26.44 -24.91
C LEU A 478 9.68 -27.02 -23.56
N ASP A 479 10.31 -26.53 -22.50
CA ASP A 479 10.02 -26.89 -21.12
C ASP A 479 8.58 -26.55 -20.74
N ALA A 480 8.14 -25.32 -21.01
CA ALA A 480 6.77 -24.87 -20.77
C ALA A 480 5.72 -25.73 -21.50
N VAL A 481 5.98 -26.09 -22.77
CA VAL A 481 5.10 -26.97 -23.56
C VAL A 481 5.08 -28.38 -22.98
N SER A 482 6.23 -28.91 -22.53
CA SER A 482 6.32 -30.23 -21.90
C SER A 482 5.49 -30.30 -20.62
N ILE A 483 5.68 -29.30 -19.72
CA ILE A 483 4.92 -29.19 -18.46
C ILE A 483 3.43 -29.09 -18.78
N THR A 484 3.04 -28.25 -19.74
CA THR A 484 1.64 -28.06 -20.12
C THR A 484 0.99 -29.32 -20.68
N LYS A 485 1.72 -30.13 -21.48
CA LYS A 485 1.22 -31.44 -21.94
C LYS A 485 0.93 -32.38 -20.77
N LYS A 486 1.82 -32.42 -19.77
CA LYS A 486 1.62 -33.22 -18.56
C LYS A 486 0.38 -32.74 -17.78
N LEU A 487 0.26 -31.43 -17.55
CA LEU A 487 -0.92 -30.85 -16.90
C LEU A 487 -2.21 -31.16 -17.66
N LYS A 488 -2.21 -31.05 -19.00
CA LYS A 488 -3.37 -31.42 -19.82
C LYS A 488 -3.77 -32.88 -19.63
N SER A 489 -2.81 -33.79 -19.45
CA SER A 489 -3.08 -35.21 -19.19
C SER A 489 -3.76 -35.46 -17.83
N LEU A 490 -3.69 -34.51 -16.90
CA LEU A 490 -4.39 -34.56 -15.62
C LEU A 490 -5.89 -34.22 -15.72
N GLY A 491 -6.34 -33.81 -16.90
CA GLY A 491 -7.76 -33.58 -17.15
C GLY A 491 -8.25 -32.14 -16.99
N TYR A 492 -7.34 -31.15 -16.87
CA TYR A 492 -7.76 -29.74 -16.88
C TYR A 492 -8.53 -29.38 -18.15
N ASN A 493 -9.50 -28.48 -18.04
CA ASN A 493 -10.30 -28.00 -19.17
C ASN A 493 -9.43 -27.28 -20.20
N ARG A 494 -8.52 -26.41 -19.69
CA ARG A 494 -7.54 -25.67 -20.50
C ARG A 494 -6.18 -25.70 -19.82
N SER A 495 -5.12 -25.77 -20.62
CA SER A 495 -3.74 -25.70 -20.14
C SER A 495 -2.91 -24.83 -21.06
N ILE A 496 -2.21 -23.83 -20.53
CA ILE A 496 -1.42 -22.87 -21.29
C ILE A 496 0.04 -22.92 -20.87
N ALA A 497 0.94 -22.81 -21.85
CA ALA A 497 2.37 -22.75 -21.65
C ALA A 497 2.87 -21.30 -21.54
N ILE A 498 3.69 -21.02 -20.53
CA ILE A 498 4.33 -19.74 -20.30
C ILE A 498 5.82 -19.91 -20.10
N SER A 499 6.63 -19.34 -20.98
CA SER A 499 8.09 -19.29 -20.87
C SER A 499 8.60 -17.88 -20.53
N ASN A 500 7.75 -16.86 -20.69
CA ASN A 500 8.07 -15.47 -20.32
C ASN A 500 7.06 -14.99 -19.29
N LEU A 501 7.49 -14.81 -18.06
CA LEU A 501 6.64 -14.41 -16.95
C LEU A 501 6.02 -13.02 -17.13
N ASN A 502 6.63 -12.12 -17.89
CA ASN A 502 6.04 -10.80 -18.19
C ASN A 502 4.81 -10.89 -19.13
N GLU A 503 4.68 -11.97 -19.91
CA GLU A 503 3.50 -12.22 -20.74
C GLU A 503 2.38 -12.97 -19.98
N MET A 504 2.70 -13.54 -18.84
CA MET A 504 1.77 -14.35 -18.05
C MET A 504 0.45 -13.62 -17.76
N PRO A 505 0.45 -12.36 -17.26
CA PRO A 505 -0.79 -11.66 -16.95
C PRO A 505 -1.67 -11.46 -18.19
N LYS A 506 -1.08 -11.07 -19.32
CA LYS A 506 -1.79 -10.87 -20.58
C LYS A 506 -2.44 -12.16 -21.07
N LYS A 507 -1.69 -13.27 -21.15
CA LYS A 507 -2.20 -14.56 -21.60
C LYS A 507 -3.33 -15.08 -20.70
N ILE A 508 -3.22 -14.88 -19.38
CA ILE A 508 -4.28 -15.27 -18.43
C ILE A 508 -5.53 -14.41 -18.63
N LEU A 509 -5.39 -13.09 -18.78
CA LEU A 509 -6.55 -12.22 -19.03
C LEU A 509 -7.28 -12.59 -20.31
N HIS A 510 -6.59 -12.86 -21.41
CA HIS A 510 -7.22 -13.36 -22.65
C HIS A 510 -7.89 -14.73 -22.50
N LEU A 511 -7.44 -15.56 -21.59
CA LEU A 511 -8.06 -16.85 -21.31
C LEU A 511 -9.36 -16.69 -20.50
N LEU A 512 -9.46 -15.65 -19.69
CA LEU A 512 -10.61 -15.35 -18.83
C LEU A 512 -11.73 -14.61 -19.58
N ALA A 513 -11.42 -14.07 -20.74
CA ALA A 513 -12.37 -13.45 -21.66
C ALA A 513 -12.99 -14.48 -22.59
#